data_72d9118af4cb7c1f677cb4fb94d59ee9
#
_entry.id   72d9118af4cb7c1f677cb4fb94d59ee9
#
_cell.length_a   1.000
_cell.length_b   1.000
_cell.length_c   1.000
_cell.angle_alpha   90.00
_cell.angle_beta   90.00
_cell.angle_gamma   90.00
#
_symmetry.space_group_name_H-M   'P 1'
#
loop_
_entity.id
_entity.type
_entity.pdbx_description
1 polymer ?
#
loop_
_entity_poly.entity_id
_entity_poly.type
_entity_poly.pdbx_seq_one_letter_code
_entity_poly.pdbx_strand_id
1 'polypeptide(L)'
;MTATTRKTTVGVVFGGRSVEHDVSIITANQIMRAFDPALYDVVPVYVSRDGRWYTGAPLLDIKNYESEIVSHKGIAQVVLSPAVQHHGLIVNPVSGRFSRSEVLRLDVVFPAIHGTHGEDGTLQGLLELADIPYVGCGVLASAVANDKITAKALLNQHSIPVIEGISFSRADWLGDPDAVIARIERTLAFPVFVKPATTGSSIGIGRVSDVGLLRAAIDIAAHFDRRVLVERAVTGGVEVNCAVLGSGNDLRASVLEQPVSWEEFLTYDEKYRRGSEGMKSAERIIPAPIDPALTAKIQEYALRAFRAIDGRGTARVDFLVKPEKGEIWLNEINTMPGSLAFYLWQESGISAAELVHQLILLAREAHAEKRRTSFDYQTDLIALAAMRGLKGVKGAKGGVEKARA
;
A
#
# COMPACT_ATOMS: atom_id res chain seq x y z
N MET A 1 7.82 28.60 -33.35
CA MET A 1 6.92 27.45 -33.16
C MET A 1 7.32 26.77 -31.86
N THR A 2 6.63 27.05 -30.78
CA THR A 2 6.82 26.34 -29.51
C THR A 2 6.34 24.91 -29.72
N ALA A 3 7.29 23.97 -29.64
CA ALA A 3 6.96 22.55 -29.63
C ALA A 3 5.98 22.31 -28.47
N THR A 4 4.74 21.98 -28.77
CA THR A 4 3.78 21.51 -27.78
C THR A 4 4.33 20.20 -27.24
N THR A 5 4.94 20.24 -26.05
CA THR A 5 5.38 19.03 -25.35
C THR A 5 4.13 18.18 -25.12
N ARG A 6 4.17 16.93 -25.62
CA ARG A 6 3.09 15.95 -25.39
C ARG A 6 2.88 15.79 -23.88
N LYS A 7 1.65 15.94 -23.43
CA LYS A 7 1.28 15.66 -22.04
C LYS A 7 1.52 14.19 -21.68
N THR A 8 1.80 13.96 -20.41
CA THR A 8 1.92 12.61 -19.88
C THR A 8 0.54 12.04 -19.59
N THR A 9 0.22 10.88 -20.17
CA THR A 9 -1.04 10.16 -19.89
C THR A 9 -0.90 9.33 -18.63
N VAL A 10 -1.69 9.67 -17.58
CA VAL A 10 -1.65 9.01 -16.27
C VAL A 10 -2.95 8.27 -16.02
N GLY A 11 -2.85 6.94 -15.87
CA GLY A 11 -3.98 6.11 -15.46
C GLY A 11 -4.11 6.08 -13.93
N VAL A 12 -5.13 6.70 -13.35
CA VAL A 12 -5.39 6.62 -11.90
C VAL A 12 -6.30 5.44 -11.64
N VAL A 13 -5.77 4.39 -10.97
CA VAL A 13 -6.50 3.14 -10.69
C VAL A 13 -7.05 3.15 -9.27
N PHE A 14 -8.37 3.02 -9.11
CA PHE A 14 -9.03 3.17 -7.82
C PHE A 14 -10.29 2.31 -7.68
N GLY A 15 -10.91 2.31 -6.48
CA GLY A 15 -12.01 1.43 -6.11
C GLY A 15 -11.49 0.10 -5.56
N GLY A 16 -11.74 -1.01 -6.25
CA GLY A 16 -11.18 -2.31 -5.94
C GLY A 16 -12.07 -3.20 -5.07
N ARG A 17 -11.69 -4.48 -4.99
CA ARG A 17 -12.31 -5.50 -4.13
C ARG A 17 -11.70 -5.39 -2.74
N SER A 18 -11.99 -4.30 -2.05
CA SER A 18 -11.45 -3.97 -0.75
C SER A 18 -12.56 -3.46 0.17
N VAL A 19 -12.41 -3.66 1.45
CA VAL A 19 -13.27 -3.04 2.48
C VAL A 19 -13.13 -1.52 2.50
N GLU A 20 -12.04 -0.99 1.93
CA GLU A 20 -11.72 0.44 1.82
C GLU A 20 -12.07 1.03 0.45
N HIS A 21 -12.98 0.37 -0.29
CA HIS A 21 -13.40 0.77 -1.64
C HIS A 21 -13.79 2.24 -1.76
N ASP A 22 -14.63 2.73 -0.84
CA ASP A 22 -15.16 4.10 -0.88
C ASP A 22 -14.08 5.12 -0.53
N VAL A 23 -13.18 4.77 0.40
CA VAL A 23 -11.98 5.57 0.72
C VAL A 23 -11.09 5.74 -0.50
N SER A 24 -10.93 4.67 -1.27
CA SER A 24 -10.17 4.68 -2.53
C SER A 24 -10.79 5.66 -3.56
N ILE A 25 -12.11 5.70 -3.71
CA ILE A 25 -12.80 6.64 -4.60
C ILE A 25 -12.54 8.08 -4.17
N ILE A 26 -12.64 8.37 -2.87
CA ILE A 26 -12.41 9.72 -2.33
C ILE A 26 -10.95 10.16 -2.56
N THR A 27 -10.00 9.32 -2.20
CA THR A 27 -8.56 9.60 -2.39
C THR A 27 -8.23 9.81 -3.87
N ALA A 28 -8.73 8.95 -4.76
CA ALA A 28 -8.49 9.08 -6.19
C ALA A 28 -9.04 10.39 -6.76
N ASN A 29 -10.24 10.83 -6.33
CA ASN A 29 -10.80 12.12 -6.74
C ASN A 29 -9.91 13.29 -6.30
N GLN A 30 -9.34 13.24 -5.10
CA GLN A 30 -8.40 14.27 -4.62
C GLN A 30 -7.11 14.26 -5.44
N ILE A 31 -6.55 13.08 -5.71
CA ILE A 31 -5.36 12.90 -6.56
C ILE A 31 -5.62 13.46 -7.96
N MET A 32 -6.71 13.07 -8.61
CA MET A 32 -7.04 13.51 -9.97
C MET A 32 -7.19 15.04 -10.08
N ARG A 33 -7.71 15.69 -9.05
CA ARG A 33 -7.81 17.15 -8.96
C ARG A 33 -6.49 17.88 -8.71
N ALA A 34 -5.49 17.18 -8.19
CA ALA A 34 -4.17 17.74 -7.90
C ALA A 34 -3.25 17.77 -9.13
N PHE A 35 -3.59 17.06 -10.21
CA PHE A 35 -2.79 17.10 -11.43
C PHE A 35 -2.88 18.44 -12.14
N ASP A 36 -1.73 18.96 -12.61
CA ASP A 36 -1.68 20.11 -13.50
C ASP A 36 -2.15 19.70 -14.92
N PRO A 37 -3.28 20.24 -15.40
CA PRO A 37 -3.81 19.88 -16.72
C PRO A 37 -2.92 20.35 -17.88
N ALA A 38 -1.95 21.24 -17.65
CA ALA A 38 -0.97 21.61 -18.65
C ALA A 38 0.07 20.50 -18.91
N LEU A 39 0.36 19.67 -17.90
CA LEU A 39 1.39 18.62 -17.95
C LEU A 39 0.82 17.21 -18.12
N TYR A 40 -0.41 16.98 -17.69
CA TYR A 40 -0.98 15.65 -17.53
C TYR A 40 -2.34 15.50 -18.20
N ASP A 41 -2.55 14.36 -18.86
CA ASP A 41 -3.86 13.87 -19.28
C ASP A 41 -4.24 12.71 -18.34
N VAL A 42 -5.25 12.93 -17.50
CA VAL A 42 -5.67 11.98 -16.47
C VAL A 42 -6.74 11.05 -17.03
N VAL A 43 -6.48 9.75 -16.95
CA VAL A 43 -7.39 8.67 -17.30
C VAL A 43 -7.87 8.00 -16.02
N PRO A 44 -9.15 8.18 -15.62
CA PRO A 44 -9.70 7.48 -14.47
C PRO A 44 -9.90 5.99 -14.82
N VAL A 45 -9.46 5.10 -13.93
CA VAL A 45 -9.59 3.65 -14.09
C VAL A 45 -10.23 3.09 -12.81
N TYR A 46 -11.54 2.87 -12.89
CA TYR A 46 -12.33 2.39 -11.75
C TYR A 46 -12.41 0.87 -11.74
N VAL A 47 -12.11 0.28 -10.59
CA VAL A 47 -12.30 -1.15 -10.33
C VAL A 47 -13.51 -1.31 -9.42
N SER A 48 -14.55 -1.97 -9.91
CA SER A 48 -15.78 -2.21 -9.14
C SER A 48 -15.57 -3.24 -8.01
N ARG A 49 -16.55 -3.33 -7.10
CA ARG A 49 -16.49 -4.27 -5.96
C ARG A 49 -16.46 -5.74 -6.40
N ASP A 50 -16.96 -6.05 -7.59
CA ASP A 50 -16.90 -7.39 -8.22
C ASP A 50 -15.63 -7.61 -9.07
N GLY A 51 -14.73 -6.61 -9.13
CA GLY A 51 -13.42 -6.71 -9.78
C GLY A 51 -13.40 -6.41 -11.27
N ARG A 52 -14.47 -5.88 -11.85
CA ARG A 52 -14.47 -5.39 -13.23
C ARG A 52 -13.85 -4.01 -13.33
N TRP A 53 -13.17 -3.73 -14.43
CA TRP A 53 -12.44 -2.49 -14.65
C TRP A 53 -13.17 -1.62 -15.67
N TYR A 54 -13.22 -0.32 -15.42
CA TYR A 54 -13.92 0.66 -16.24
C TYR A 54 -13.12 1.93 -16.40
N THR A 55 -13.33 2.64 -17.52
CA THR A 55 -12.81 3.99 -17.75
C THR A 55 -13.89 4.87 -18.37
N GLY A 56 -13.72 6.18 -18.31
CA GLY A 56 -14.62 7.16 -18.91
C GLY A 56 -14.74 8.45 -18.10
N ALA A 57 -15.07 9.55 -18.78
CA ALA A 57 -15.14 10.87 -18.16
C ALA A 57 -16.10 10.97 -16.95
N PRO A 58 -17.25 10.25 -16.88
CA PRO A 58 -18.11 10.30 -15.70
C PRO A 58 -17.42 9.91 -14.40
N LEU A 59 -16.36 9.11 -14.45
CA LEU A 59 -15.59 8.69 -13.26
C LEU A 59 -14.81 9.83 -12.57
N LEU A 60 -14.68 10.98 -13.23
CA LEU A 60 -13.99 12.16 -12.67
C LEU A 60 -14.88 12.95 -11.69
N ASP A 61 -16.19 12.75 -11.71
CA ASP A 61 -17.10 13.44 -10.80
C ASP A 61 -17.60 12.50 -9.70
N ILE A 62 -17.22 12.81 -8.46
CA ILE A 62 -17.56 12.01 -7.28
C ILE A 62 -19.09 11.87 -7.08
N LYS A 63 -19.89 12.84 -7.55
CA LYS A 63 -21.35 12.79 -7.42
C LYS A 63 -21.98 11.64 -8.19
N ASN A 64 -21.33 11.17 -9.26
CA ASN A 64 -21.83 10.07 -10.06
C ASN A 64 -21.79 8.72 -9.32
N TYR A 65 -21.05 8.63 -8.22
CA TYR A 65 -20.95 7.41 -7.39
C TYR A 65 -22.12 7.25 -6.40
N GLU A 66 -23.00 8.24 -6.29
CA GLU A 66 -24.26 8.12 -5.54
C GLU A 66 -25.26 7.14 -6.21
N SER A 67 -25.03 6.82 -7.47
CA SER A 67 -25.80 5.85 -8.26
C SER A 67 -24.90 4.76 -8.82
N GLU A 68 -25.47 3.83 -9.61
CA GLU A 68 -24.69 2.78 -10.26
C GLU A 68 -23.78 3.37 -11.37
N ILE A 69 -22.58 3.82 -10.99
CA ILE A 69 -21.63 4.54 -11.84
C ILE A 69 -21.36 3.84 -13.19
N VAL A 70 -21.31 2.51 -13.19
CA VAL A 70 -20.99 1.72 -14.40
C VAL A 70 -22.07 1.77 -15.48
N SER A 71 -23.27 2.22 -15.13
CA SER A 71 -24.40 2.38 -16.06
C SER A 71 -24.42 3.75 -16.78
N HIS A 72 -23.53 4.67 -16.41
CA HIS A 72 -23.46 5.98 -17.02
C HIS A 72 -22.99 5.90 -18.49
N LYS A 73 -23.65 6.67 -19.37
CA LYS A 73 -23.20 6.84 -20.75
C LYS A 73 -21.78 7.41 -20.78
N GLY A 74 -20.90 6.80 -21.58
CA GLY A 74 -19.48 7.18 -21.67
C GLY A 74 -18.55 6.40 -20.75
N ILE A 75 -19.08 5.44 -19.98
CA ILE A 75 -18.28 4.43 -19.28
C ILE A 75 -18.05 3.24 -20.22
N ALA A 76 -16.82 2.80 -20.31
CA ALA A 76 -16.41 1.62 -21.07
C ALA A 76 -15.71 0.62 -20.16
N GLN A 77 -15.98 -0.67 -20.36
CA GLN A 77 -15.23 -1.73 -19.70
C GLN A 77 -13.82 -1.82 -20.28
N VAL A 78 -12.83 -2.03 -19.43
CA VAL A 78 -11.42 -2.16 -19.83
C VAL A 78 -10.77 -3.32 -19.12
N VAL A 79 -9.62 -3.75 -19.64
CA VAL A 79 -8.67 -4.61 -18.92
C VAL A 79 -7.27 -4.01 -19.02
N LEU A 80 -6.50 -4.03 -17.94
CA LEU A 80 -5.08 -3.76 -17.98
C LEU A 80 -4.38 -4.97 -18.61
N SER A 81 -3.73 -4.76 -19.74
CA SER A 81 -3.04 -5.84 -20.44
C SER A 81 -1.67 -6.11 -19.81
N PRO A 82 -1.35 -7.35 -19.45
CA PRO A 82 -0.01 -7.71 -19.02
C PRO A 82 0.99 -7.81 -20.19
N ALA A 83 0.52 -7.71 -21.44
CA ALA A 83 1.39 -7.78 -22.60
C ALA A 83 2.09 -6.43 -22.82
N VAL A 84 3.41 -6.45 -22.74
CA VAL A 84 4.30 -5.26 -22.79
C VAL A 84 4.04 -4.37 -24.01
N GLN A 85 3.71 -4.95 -25.18
CA GLN A 85 3.44 -4.18 -26.41
C GLN A 85 2.20 -3.28 -26.30
N HIS A 86 1.23 -3.60 -25.44
CA HIS A 86 0.03 -2.77 -25.26
C HIS A 86 0.33 -1.53 -24.40
N HIS A 87 1.11 -1.70 -23.34
CA HIS A 87 1.50 -0.62 -22.44
C HIS A 87 0.31 0.24 -22.01
N GLY A 88 -0.77 -0.43 -21.54
CA GLY A 88 -2.02 0.26 -21.21
C GLY A 88 -3.24 -0.64 -21.13
N LEU A 89 -4.40 -0.02 -21.36
CA LEU A 89 -5.72 -0.62 -21.24
C LEU A 89 -6.24 -1.06 -22.62
N ILE A 90 -6.86 -2.24 -22.66
CA ILE A 90 -7.68 -2.66 -23.80
C ILE A 90 -9.11 -2.25 -23.49
N VAL A 91 -9.66 -1.35 -24.29
CA VAL A 91 -11.04 -0.85 -24.17
C VAL A 91 -11.99 -1.84 -24.86
N ASN A 92 -13.10 -2.15 -24.22
CA ASN A 92 -14.09 -3.13 -24.69
C ASN A 92 -13.46 -4.47 -25.07
N PRO A 93 -12.81 -5.18 -24.14
CA PRO A 93 -12.04 -6.40 -24.41
C PRO A 93 -12.89 -7.55 -24.97
N VAL A 94 -14.20 -7.53 -24.69
CA VAL A 94 -15.19 -8.48 -25.23
C VAL A 94 -16.06 -7.73 -26.21
N SER A 95 -15.54 -7.51 -27.41
CA SER A 95 -16.29 -6.82 -28.45
C SER A 95 -17.03 -7.81 -29.34
N GLY A 96 -18.27 -7.44 -29.71
CA GLY A 96 -19.07 -8.21 -30.70
C GLY A 96 -18.44 -8.12 -32.10
N ARG A 97 -19.02 -8.89 -33.05
CA ARG A 97 -18.50 -9.12 -34.42
C ARG A 97 -18.14 -7.83 -35.22
N PHE A 98 -18.55 -6.65 -34.75
CA PHE A 98 -18.39 -5.35 -35.45
C PHE A 98 -17.67 -4.27 -34.62
N SER A 99 -17.23 -4.55 -33.38
CA SER A 99 -16.51 -3.56 -32.56
C SER A 99 -15.02 -3.89 -32.54
N ARG A 100 -14.18 -2.87 -32.73
CA ARG A 100 -12.73 -2.99 -32.62
C ARG A 100 -12.31 -2.71 -31.18
N SER A 101 -11.48 -3.58 -30.62
CA SER A 101 -10.77 -3.27 -29.39
C SER A 101 -9.76 -2.15 -29.66
N GLU A 102 -9.72 -1.18 -28.79
CA GLU A 102 -8.77 -0.08 -28.85
C GLU A 102 -7.80 -0.18 -27.66
N VAL A 103 -6.53 0.15 -27.89
CA VAL A 103 -5.52 0.22 -26.84
C VAL A 103 -5.36 1.67 -26.41
N LEU A 104 -5.76 1.97 -25.17
CA LEU A 104 -5.49 3.23 -24.50
C LEU A 104 -4.14 3.13 -23.78
N ARG A 105 -3.10 3.73 -24.37
CA ARG A 105 -1.75 3.70 -23.79
C ARG A 105 -1.65 4.61 -22.58
N LEU A 106 -0.93 4.15 -21.57
CA LEU A 106 -0.66 4.89 -20.34
C LEU A 106 0.87 5.10 -20.21
N ASP A 107 1.29 6.32 -19.99
CA ASP A 107 2.72 6.61 -19.75
C ASP A 107 3.12 6.27 -18.31
N VAL A 108 2.20 6.43 -17.35
CA VAL A 108 2.38 6.09 -15.92
C VAL A 108 1.04 5.65 -15.35
N VAL A 109 1.05 4.73 -14.41
CA VAL A 109 -0.12 4.37 -13.59
C VAL A 109 0.06 4.95 -12.19
N PHE A 110 -1.02 5.52 -11.66
CA PHE A 110 -1.12 5.97 -10.28
C PHE A 110 -2.07 5.02 -9.52
N PRO A 111 -1.55 4.01 -8.79
CA PRO A 111 -2.37 3.20 -7.90
C PRO A 111 -2.99 4.06 -6.80
N ALA A 112 -4.30 3.97 -6.61
CA ALA A 112 -5.03 4.66 -5.55
C ALA A 112 -6.06 3.73 -4.87
N ILE A 113 -5.87 2.40 -5.00
CA ILE A 113 -6.66 1.41 -4.29
C ILE A 113 -6.09 1.28 -2.88
N HIS A 114 -6.95 1.46 -1.88
CA HIS A 114 -6.60 1.21 -0.48
C HIS A 114 -6.85 -0.24 -0.08
N GLY A 115 -6.00 -0.76 0.80
CA GLY A 115 -6.10 -2.10 1.36
C GLY A 115 -5.83 -3.22 0.33
N THR A 116 -6.62 -4.27 0.40
CA THR A 116 -6.46 -5.49 -0.41
C THR A 116 -6.41 -5.19 -1.90
N HIS A 117 -5.46 -5.79 -2.59
CA HIS A 117 -5.14 -5.63 -4.01
C HIS A 117 -4.57 -4.25 -4.41
N GLY A 118 -4.50 -3.28 -3.50
CA GLY A 118 -3.90 -1.97 -3.75
C GLY A 118 -2.56 -1.79 -3.06
N GLU A 119 -2.47 -2.22 -1.79
CA GLU A 119 -1.30 -2.01 -0.93
C GLU A 119 -0.51 -3.30 -0.64
N ASP A 120 -0.94 -4.45 -1.16
CA ASP A 120 -0.37 -5.77 -0.91
C ASP A 120 0.61 -6.29 -1.98
N GLY A 121 0.91 -5.47 -2.99
CA GLY A 121 1.82 -5.81 -4.08
C GLY A 121 1.15 -6.47 -5.29
N THR A 122 -0.14 -6.82 -5.24
CA THR A 122 -0.81 -7.53 -6.35
C THR A 122 -1.04 -6.64 -7.56
N LEU A 123 -1.52 -5.40 -7.38
CA LEU A 123 -1.63 -4.43 -8.47
C LEU A 123 -0.25 -4.05 -9.01
N GLN A 124 0.72 -3.85 -8.13
CA GLN A 124 2.11 -3.56 -8.49
C GLN A 124 2.69 -4.70 -9.33
N GLY A 125 2.45 -5.96 -8.98
CA GLY A 125 2.87 -7.12 -9.76
C GLY A 125 2.26 -7.17 -11.16
N LEU A 126 1.00 -6.78 -11.32
CA LEU A 126 0.37 -6.66 -12.64
C LEU A 126 1.05 -5.56 -13.49
N LEU A 127 1.39 -4.43 -12.88
CA LEU A 127 2.09 -3.32 -13.54
C LEU A 127 3.53 -3.67 -13.90
N GLU A 128 4.21 -4.47 -13.05
CA GLU A 128 5.53 -5.03 -13.34
C GLU A 128 5.50 -5.93 -14.58
N LEU A 129 4.50 -6.82 -14.70
CA LEU A 129 4.33 -7.68 -15.88
C LEU A 129 4.02 -6.89 -17.14
N ALA A 130 3.25 -5.81 -17.03
CA ALA A 130 2.90 -4.92 -18.15
C ALA A 130 4.03 -3.97 -18.55
N ASP A 131 5.13 -3.91 -17.79
CA ASP A 131 6.26 -2.98 -17.96
C ASP A 131 5.82 -1.51 -17.98
N ILE A 132 4.83 -1.13 -17.17
CA ILE A 132 4.30 0.23 -17.07
C ILE A 132 4.87 0.89 -15.81
N PRO A 133 5.47 2.10 -15.89
CA PRO A 133 5.85 2.87 -14.72
C PRO A 133 4.66 3.10 -13.80
N TYR A 134 4.84 3.01 -12.49
CA TYR A 134 3.77 3.26 -11.53
C TYR A 134 4.25 3.98 -10.28
N VAL A 135 3.37 4.80 -9.73
CA VAL A 135 3.60 5.59 -8.52
C VAL A 135 3.51 4.71 -7.28
N GLY A 136 4.34 5.04 -6.29
CA GLY A 136 4.31 4.42 -4.96
C GLY A 136 5.27 3.25 -4.82
N CYS A 137 5.11 2.52 -3.73
CA CYS A 137 5.95 1.40 -3.36
C CYS A 137 5.88 0.26 -4.39
N GLY A 138 7.00 -0.47 -4.54
CA GLY A 138 7.09 -1.66 -5.38
C GLY A 138 6.40 -2.87 -4.75
N VAL A 139 6.46 -4.01 -5.44
CA VAL A 139 5.85 -5.28 -4.99
C VAL A 139 6.32 -5.67 -3.59
N LEU A 140 7.64 -5.68 -3.38
CA LEU A 140 8.24 -6.09 -2.09
C LEU A 140 7.81 -5.17 -0.96
N ALA A 141 7.99 -3.85 -1.13
CA ALA A 141 7.67 -2.88 -0.11
C ALA A 141 6.18 -2.90 0.26
N SER A 142 5.29 -2.97 -0.74
CA SER A 142 3.85 -3.07 -0.53
C SER A 142 3.48 -4.34 0.25
N ALA A 143 3.95 -5.51 -0.18
CA ALA A 143 3.64 -6.77 0.47
C ALA A 143 4.16 -6.85 1.92
N VAL A 144 5.38 -6.34 2.16
CA VAL A 144 5.98 -6.33 3.51
C VAL A 144 5.27 -5.33 4.41
N ALA A 145 5.00 -4.11 3.96
CA ALA A 145 4.35 -3.09 4.77
C ALA A 145 2.91 -3.46 5.14
N ASN A 146 2.16 -4.06 4.22
CA ASN A 146 0.78 -4.50 4.44
C ASN A 146 0.68 -5.60 5.50
N ASP A 147 1.68 -6.46 5.63
CA ASP A 147 1.70 -7.56 6.59
C ASP A 147 2.36 -7.15 7.91
N LYS A 148 1.55 -6.86 8.93
CA LYS A 148 2.01 -6.39 10.24
C LYS A 148 3.04 -7.29 10.89
N ILE A 149 2.92 -8.61 10.73
CA ILE A 149 3.84 -9.60 11.33
C ILE A 149 5.20 -9.50 10.63
N THR A 150 5.20 -9.51 9.31
CA THR A 150 6.42 -9.45 8.50
C THR A 150 7.11 -8.09 8.62
N ALA A 151 6.34 -6.99 8.57
CA ALA A 151 6.86 -5.64 8.76
C ALA A 151 7.57 -5.51 10.11
N LYS A 152 6.93 -5.92 11.21
CA LYS A 152 7.52 -5.81 12.55
C LYS A 152 8.76 -6.69 12.72
N ALA A 153 8.79 -7.88 12.12
CA ALA A 153 9.98 -8.73 12.15
C ALA A 153 11.16 -8.05 11.44
N LEU A 154 10.93 -7.47 10.25
CA LEU A 154 11.93 -6.72 9.49
C LEU A 154 12.39 -5.48 10.25
N LEU A 155 11.47 -4.67 10.78
CA LEU A 155 11.77 -3.45 11.52
C LEU A 155 12.62 -3.73 12.77
N ASN A 156 12.29 -4.80 13.49
CA ASN A 156 13.06 -5.24 14.65
C ASN A 156 14.51 -5.64 14.26
N GLN A 157 14.69 -6.33 13.13
CA GLN A 157 16.02 -6.64 12.59
C GLN A 157 16.83 -5.37 12.27
N HIS A 158 16.16 -4.28 11.90
CA HIS A 158 16.78 -2.97 11.67
C HIS A 158 16.87 -2.10 12.91
N SER A 159 16.67 -2.65 14.12
CA SER A 159 16.69 -1.93 15.40
C SER A 159 15.76 -0.72 15.43
N ILE A 160 14.58 -0.85 14.80
CA ILE A 160 13.47 0.09 14.91
C ILE A 160 12.50 -0.48 15.93
N PRO A 161 12.19 0.24 17.02
CA PRO A 161 11.33 -0.27 18.06
C PRO A 161 9.92 -0.56 17.55
N VAL A 162 9.42 -1.75 17.82
CA VAL A 162 8.05 -2.19 17.56
C VAL A 162 7.42 -2.73 18.83
N ILE A 163 6.09 -2.77 18.86
CA ILE A 163 5.37 -3.33 20.02
C ILE A 163 5.60 -4.83 20.08
N GLU A 164 5.87 -5.33 21.28
CA GLU A 164 5.99 -6.76 21.56
C GLU A 164 4.66 -7.48 21.26
N GLY A 165 4.76 -8.60 20.56
CA GLY A 165 3.59 -9.38 20.18
C GLY A 165 3.94 -10.81 19.82
N ILE A 166 2.91 -11.62 19.70
CA ILE A 166 2.99 -12.97 19.17
C ILE A 166 2.04 -13.15 18.01
N SER A 167 2.41 -14.02 17.10
CA SER A 167 1.56 -14.35 15.94
C SER A 167 1.33 -15.85 15.85
N PHE A 168 0.22 -16.22 15.20
CA PHE A 168 -0.14 -17.60 14.90
C PHE A 168 -1.07 -17.64 13.68
N SER A 169 -1.24 -18.83 13.13
CA SER A 169 -2.15 -19.04 12.01
C SER A 169 -3.57 -19.37 12.50
N ARG A 170 -4.56 -19.16 11.63
CA ARG A 170 -5.93 -19.66 11.85
C ARG A 170 -5.94 -21.18 12.06
N ALA A 171 -5.03 -21.92 11.40
CA ALA A 171 -4.93 -23.37 11.57
C ALA A 171 -4.46 -23.74 12.99
N ASP A 172 -3.47 -23.03 13.56
CA ASP A 172 -3.03 -23.23 14.94
C ASP A 172 -4.19 -22.95 15.91
N TRP A 173 -4.92 -21.84 15.67
CA TRP A 173 -6.09 -21.47 16.48
C TRP A 173 -7.19 -22.53 16.46
N LEU A 174 -7.55 -23.04 15.29
CA LEU A 174 -8.60 -24.06 15.14
C LEU A 174 -8.14 -25.44 15.63
N GLY A 175 -6.83 -25.71 15.64
CA GLY A 175 -6.27 -26.96 16.09
C GLY A 175 -6.20 -27.09 17.62
N ASP A 176 -5.70 -26.06 18.31
CA ASP A 176 -5.57 -26.04 19.77
C ASP A 176 -5.69 -24.61 20.31
N PRO A 177 -6.94 -24.09 20.50
CA PRO A 177 -7.17 -22.77 21.04
C PRO A 177 -6.58 -22.54 22.42
N ASP A 178 -6.57 -23.58 23.28
CA ASP A 178 -6.13 -23.47 24.66
C ASP A 178 -4.61 -23.31 24.73
N ALA A 179 -3.86 -24.01 23.89
CA ALA A 179 -2.41 -23.81 23.76
C ALA A 179 -2.07 -22.40 23.25
N VAL A 180 -2.85 -21.84 22.31
CA VAL A 180 -2.66 -20.48 21.84
C VAL A 180 -2.90 -19.46 22.95
N ILE A 181 -4.01 -19.60 23.69
CA ILE A 181 -4.35 -18.71 24.83
C ILE A 181 -3.25 -18.79 25.90
N ALA A 182 -2.84 -19.99 26.31
CA ALA A 182 -1.81 -20.18 27.32
C ALA A 182 -0.46 -19.56 26.90
N ARG A 183 -0.14 -19.58 25.58
CA ARG A 183 1.06 -18.90 25.05
C ARG A 183 0.92 -17.38 25.16
N ILE A 184 -0.26 -16.81 24.87
CA ILE A 184 -0.51 -15.37 24.98
C ILE A 184 -0.36 -14.93 26.44
N GLU A 185 -1.03 -15.58 27.38
CA GLU A 185 -0.99 -15.26 28.81
C GLU A 185 0.44 -15.33 29.40
N ARG A 186 1.23 -16.30 28.95
CA ARG A 186 2.61 -16.45 29.43
C ARG A 186 3.55 -15.37 28.87
N THR A 187 3.25 -14.82 27.68
CA THR A 187 4.15 -13.92 26.96
C THR A 187 3.77 -12.45 27.11
N LEU A 188 2.49 -12.13 27.13
CA LEU A 188 1.99 -10.75 27.08
C LEU A 188 1.16 -10.40 28.32
N ALA A 189 1.41 -9.20 28.85
CA ALA A 189 0.57 -8.62 29.89
C ALA A 189 -0.66 -7.94 29.25
N PHE A 190 -1.84 -8.14 29.86
CA PHE A 190 -3.06 -7.43 29.47
C PHE A 190 -3.03 -5.95 29.89
N PRO A 191 -3.72 -5.04 29.17
CA PRO A 191 -4.53 -5.32 28.00
C PRO A 191 -3.69 -5.60 26.73
N VAL A 192 -4.28 -6.33 25.78
CA VAL A 192 -3.67 -6.65 24.48
C VAL A 192 -4.57 -6.20 23.33
N PHE A 193 -3.98 -6.03 22.15
CA PHE A 193 -4.71 -5.87 20.90
C PHE A 193 -4.60 -7.14 20.05
N VAL A 194 -5.74 -7.64 19.58
CA VAL A 194 -5.82 -8.75 18.64
C VAL A 194 -6.10 -8.19 17.26
N LYS A 195 -5.27 -8.51 16.29
CA LYS A 195 -5.28 -7.89 14.95
C LYS A 195 -5.17 -8.95 13.84
N PRO A 196 -5.93 -8.85 12.76
CA PRO A 196 -5.60 -9.54 11.51
C PRO A 196 -4.25 -9.02 10.98
N ALA A 197 -3.46 -9.88 10.31
CA ALA A 197 -2.12 -9.51 9.86
C ALA A 197 -2.13 -8.43 8.76
N THR A 198 -3.09 -8.51 7.81
CA THR A 198 -3.07 -7.71 6.57
C THR A 198 -4.24 -6.74 6.39
N THR A 199 -5.15 -6.64 7.36
CA THR A 199 -6.33 -5.78 7.26
C THR A 199 -6.02 -4.37 7.74
N GLY A 200 -6.43 -3.35 6.95
CA GLY A 200 -6.34 -1.93 7.29
C GLY A 200 -7.57 -1.40 8.05
N SER A 201 -7.61 -0.08 8.26
CA SER A 201 -8.76 0.68 8.79
C SER A 201 -9.36 0.14 10.10
N SER A 202 -8.56 -0.49 10.94
CA SER A 202 -8.96 -1.10 12.22
C SER A 202 -10.03 -2.21 12.12
N ILE A 203 -10.28 -2.75 10.93
CA ILE A 203 -11.27 -3.82 10.73
C ILE A 203 -10.75 -5.12 11.33
N GLY A 204 -11.59 -5.75 12.18
CA GLY A 204 -11.23 -7.00 12.85
C GLY A 204 -10.24 -6.84 14.00
N ILE A 205 -9.90 -5.60 14.41
CA ILE A 205 -9.03 -5.33 15.56
C ILE A 205 -9.89 -5.22 16.82
N GLY A 206 -9.46 -5.91 17.89
CA GLY A 206 -10.08 -5.88 19.21
C GLY A 206 -9.10 -5.56 20.31
N ARG A 207 -9.45 -4.62 21.23
CA ARG A 207 -8.76 -4.43 22.51
C ARG A 207 -9.35 -5.39 23.53
N VAL A 208 -8.49 -6.15 24.18
CA VAL A 208 -8.86 -7.19 25.14
C VAL A 208 -8.23 -6.89 26.48
N SER A 209 -9.06 -6.68 27.50
CA SER A 209 -8.62 -6.32 28.85
C SER A 209 -8.27 -7.53 29.72
N ASP A 210 -8.83 -8.69 29.41
CA ASP A 210 -8.63 -9.92 30.17
C ASP A 210 -8.80 -11.17 29.28
N VAL A 211 -8.40 -12.33 29.77
CA VAL A 211 -8.43 -13.61 29.05
C VAL A 211 -9.82 -14.05 28.63
N GLY A 212 -10.88 -13.67 29.37
CA GLY A 212 -12.25 -14.07 29.08
C GLY A 212 -12.76 -13.57 27.71
N LEU A 213 -12.25 -12.41 27.27
CA LEU A 213 -12.62 -11.81 25.97
C LEU A 213 -11.72 -12.25 24.81
N LEU A 214 -10.59 -12.90 25.12
CA LEU A 214 -9.54 -13.17 24.13
C LEU A 214 -10.03 -14.10 23.01
N ARG A 215 -10.79 -15.14 23.35
CA ARG A 215 -11.30 -16.12 22.39
C ARG A 215 -12.16 -15.46 21.31
N ALA A 216 -13.13 -14.66 21.70
CA ALA A 216 -14.01 -13.95 20.77
C ALA A 216 -13.24 -12.97 19.87
N ALA A 217 -12.27 -12.25 20.42
CA ALA A 217 -11.44 -11.33 19.66
C ALA A 217 -10.56 -12.05 18.63
N ILE A 218 -10.01 -13.22 18.96
CA ILE A 218 -9.23 -14.04 18.02
C ILE A 218 -10.13 -14.60 16.93
N ASP A 219 -11.35 -15.08 17.24
CA ASP A 219 -12.30 -15.58 16.24
C ASP A 219 -12.65 -14.49 15.22
N ILE A 220 -12.87 -13.26 15.67
CA ILE A 220 -13.12 -12.12 14.78
C ILE A 220 -11.89 -11.84 13.89
N ALA A 221 -10.70 -11.72 14.47
CA ALA A 221 -9.49 -11.45 13.69
C ALA A 221 -9.19 -12.59 12.69
N ALA A 222 -9.38 -13.84 13.12
CA ALA A 222 -9.20 -15.02 12.28
C ALA A 222 -10.27 -15.15 11.17
N HIS A 223 -11.41 -14.48 11.28
CA HIS A 223 -12.37 -14.37 10.19
C HIS A 223 -11.82 -13.53 9.03
N PHE A 224 -11.15 -12.42 9.33
CA PHE A 224 -10.62 -11.48 8.34
C PHE A 224 -9.28 -11.88 7.74
N ASP A 225 -8.45 -12.67 8.46
CA ASP A 225 -7.14 -13.09 7.96
C ASP A 225 -6.81 -14.54 8.39
N ARG A 226 -5.94 -15.18 7.63
CA ARG A 226 -5.38 -16.49 7.96
C ARG A 226 -4.31 -16.44 9.06
N ARG A 227 -3.76 -15.25 9.36
CA ARG A 227 -2.77 -14.99 10.41
C ARG A 227 -3.26 -13.91 11.37
N VAL A 228 -3.03 -14.14 12.65
CA VAL A 228 -3.42 -13.23 13.72
C VAL A 228 -2.18 -12.77 14.47
N LEU A 229 -2.15 -11.48 14.78
CA LEU A 229 -1.14 -10.85 15.62
C LEU A 229 -1.81 -10.41 16.93
N VAL A 230 -1.22 -10.76 18.07
CA VAL A 230 -1.62 -10.26 19.39
C VAL A 230 -0.47 -9.44 19.95
N GLU A 231 -0.75 -8.20 20.31
CA GLU A 231 0.25 -7.25 20.77
C GLU A 231 -0.12 -6.67 22.14
N ARG A 232 0.88 -6.38 22.95
CA ARG A 232 0.69 -5.63 24.20
C ARG A 232 0.12 -4.23 23.88
N ALA A 233 -0.91 -3.81 24.62
CA ALA A 233 -1.43 -2.45 24.47
C ALA A 233 -0.47 -1.41 25.07
N VAL A 234 -0.25 -0.32 24.35
CA VAL A 234 0.48 0.85 24.84
C VAL A 234 -0.54 1.78 25.50
N THR A 235 -0.64 1.68 26.84
CA THR A 235 -1.56 2.54 27.62
C THR A 235 -0.91 3.88 27.95
N GLY A 236 -1.69 4.97 27.90
CA GLY A 236 -1.23 6.33 28.20
C GLY A 236 -0.21 6.88 27.17
N GLY A 237 -0.23 6.38 25.95
CA GLY A 237 0.52 6.92 24.83
C GLY A 237 -0.38 7.73 23.89
N VAL A 238 0.24 8.40 22.94
CA VAL A 238 -0.41 9.12 21.84
C VAL A 238 0.00 8.50 20.50
N GLU A 239 -0.87 8.57 19.52
CA GLU A 239 -0.53 8.27 18.14
C GLU A 239 0.17 9.47 17.51
N VAL A 240 1.25 9.22 16.76
CA VAL A 240 1.98 10.25 16.02
C VAL A 240 2.32 9.71 14.64
N ASN A 241 1.97 10.47 13.60
CA ASN A 241 2.14 10.05 12.22
C ASN A 241 3.16 10.92 11.49
N CYS A 242 3.97 10.28 10.64
CA CYS A 242 4.98 10.92 9.83
C CYS A 242 4.88 10.43 8.38
N ALA A 243 4.74 11.34 7.43
CA ALA A 243 4.84 10.95 6.02
C ALA A 243 6.31 10.95 5.55
N VAL A 244 6.62 10.03 4.62
CA VAL A 244 7.93 9.92 3.98
C VAL A 244 7.75 10.05 2.47
N LEU A 245 8.67 10.76 1.79
CA LEU A 245 8.69 10.97 0.34
C LEU A 245 10.09 10.75 -0.20
N GLY A 246 10.22 10.05 -1.34
CA GLY A 246 11.47 9.87 -2.05
C GLY A 246 11.77 8.41 -2.41
N SER A 247 13.04 8.09 -2.65
CA SER A 247 13.55 6.74 -2.92
C SER A 247 15.02 6.60 -2.52
N GLY A 248 15.45 5.39 -2.17
CA GLY A 248 16.83 5.08 -1.87
C GLY A 248 17.43 5.95 -0.77
N ASN A 249 18.41 6.80 -1.13
CA ASN A 249 19.08 7.71 -0.19
C ASN A 249 18.46 9.12 -0.14
N ASP A 250 17.66 9.49 -1.13
CA ASP A 250 16.97 10.79 -1.17
C ASP A 250 15.56 10.64 -0.61
N LEU A 251 15.48 10.68 0.72
CA LEU A 251 14.23 10.55 1.47
C LEU A 251 14.01 11.82 2.30
N ARG A 252 12.76 12.27 2.35
CA ARG A 252 12.32 13.39 3.20
C ARG A 252 11.18 12.93 4.11
N ALA A 253 11.23 13.39 5.37
CA ALA A 253 10.15 13.24 6.34
C ALA A 253 9.33 14.54 6.38
N SER A 254 8.02 14.41 6.56
CA SER A 254 7.12 15.53 6.79
C SER A 254 7.24 16.05 8.23
N VAL A 255 6.55 17.15 8.52
CA VAL A 255 6.14 17.47 9.89
C VAL A 255 5.32 16.32 10.46
N LEU A 256 5.22 16.23 11.79
CA LEU A 256 4.45 15.18 12.46
C LEU A 256 3.03 15.65 12.75
N GLU A 257 2.06 14.74 12.71
CA GLU A 257 0.72 14.98 13.25
C GLU A 257 0.47 14.13 14.49
N GLN A 258 -0.35 14.64 15.38
CA GLN A 258 -1.01 13.89 16.42
C GLN A 258 -2.51 13.89 16.13
N PRO A 259 -3.10 12.74 15.71
CA PRO A 259 -4.55 12.61 15.62
C PRO A 259 -5.17 12.76 17.01
N VAL A 260 -6.21 13.58 17.14
CA VAL A 260 -6.96 13.71 18.38
C VAL A 260 -8.17 12.77 18.28
N SER A 261 -8.09 11.62 18.93
CA SER A 261 -9.22 10.74 19.11
C SER A 261 -9.91 11.05 20.43
N TRP A 262 -11.24 11.23 20.41
CA TRP A 262 -12.06 11.43 21.62
C TRP A 262 -12.22 10.15 22.45
N GLU A 263 -11.89 8.98 21.86
CA GLU A 263 -11.88 7.67 22.51
C GLU A 263 -10.60 6.91 22.17
N GLU A 264 -10.17 6.01 23.05
CA GLU A 264 -8.94 5.20 22.92
C GLU A 264 -8.90 4.35 21.63
N PHE A 265 -10.01 4.31 20.86
CA PHE A 265 -10.11 3.51 19.63
C PHE A 265 -11.25 4.00 18.74
N LEU A 266 -10.91 4.61 17.57
CA LEU A 266 -11.90 4.92 16.54
C LEU A 266 -12.22 3.66 15.73
N THR A 267 -13.48 3.25 15.72
CA THR A 267 -13.97 2.21 14.82
C THR A 267 -13.99 2.70 13.36
N TYR A 268 -14.11 1.76 12.41
CA TYR A 268 -14.26 2.09 10.97
C TYR A 268 -15.41 3.08 10.73
N ASP A 269 -16.56 2.84 11.38
CA ASP A 269 -17.74 3.70 11.27
C ASP A 269 -17.47 5.13 11.76
N GLU A 270 -16.70 5.30 12.81
CA GLU A 270 -16.35 6.63 13.35
C GLU A 270 -15.33 7.36 12.48
N LYS A 271 -14.39 6.62 11.86
CA LYS A 271 -13.40 7.20 10.93
C LYS A 271 -14.04 7.72 9.64
N TYR A 272 -15.10 7.08 9.15
CA TYR A 272 -15.60 7.30 7.78
C TYR A 272 -17.08 7.68 7.66
N ARG A 273 -17.96 7.36 8.63
CA ARG A 273 -19.42 7.67 8.55
C ARG A 273 -19.79 9.11 8.89
N ARG A 274 -18.94 9.90 9.52
CA ARG A 274 -19.22 11.31 9.82
C ARG A 274 -19.11 12.25 8.61
N GLY A 275 -19.18 11.71 7.38
CA GLY A 275 -19.30 12.45 6.12
C GLY A 275 -18.09 13.31 5.76
N SER A 276 -18.28 14.26 4.82
CA SER A 276 -17.24 15.22 4.43
C SER A 276 -16.77 16.11 5.59
N GLU A 277 -17.55 16.22 6.66
CA GLU A 277 -17.14 16.81 7.93
C GLU A 277 -16.28 15.86 8.76
N GLY A 278 -16.48 14.52 8.70
CA GLY A 278 -15.72 13.55 9.46
C GLY A 278 -14.23 13.49 9.13
N MET A 279 -13.87 13.64 7.85
CA MET A 279 -12.46 13.75 7.45
C MET A 279 -11.85 15.14 7.72
N LYS A 280 -12.70 16.18 7.86
CA LYS A 280 -12.31 17.52 8.30
C LYS A 280 -12.36 17.69 9.83
N SER A 281 -13.14 16.84 10.54
CA SER A 281 -13.44 17.01 11.97
C SER A 281 -12.69 16.05 12.89
N ALA A 282 -11.88 15.12 12.41
CA ALA A 282 -10.85 14.53 13.25
C ALA A 282 -9.86 15.67 13.56
N GLU A 283 -10.01 16.28 14.73
CA GLU A 283 -9.04 17.29 15.19
C GLU A 283 -7.65 16.68 15.10
N ARG A 284 -6.77 17.37 14.40
CA ARG A 284 -5.38 16.99 14.19
C ARG A 284 -4.52 18.12 14.70
N ILE A 285 -3.53 17.80 15.48
CA ILE A 285 -2.55 18.79 15.90
C ILE A 285 -1.33 18.65 14.99
N ILE A 286 -1.08 19.67 14.19
CA ILE A 286 0.05 19.73 13.25
C ILE A 286 0.74 21.09 13.42
N PRO A 287 2.03 21.11 13.75
CA PRO A 287 2.88 19.97 14.12
C PRO A 287 2.45 19.33 15.44
N ALA A 288 2.75 18.04 15.62
CA ALA A 288 2.48 17.32 16.87
C ALA A 288 3.19 18.02 18.05
N PRO A 289 2.51 18.20 19.22
CA PRO A 289 3.03 18.92 20.36
C PRO A 289 3.99 18.05 21.20
N ILE A 290 5.07 17.61 20.60
CA ILE A 290 6.10 16.77 21.23
C ILE A 290 7.47 17.44 21.17
N ASP A 291 8.38 16.99 22.03
CA ASP A 291 9.74 17.53 22.12
C ASP A 291 10.48 17.47 20.77
N PRO A 292 11.26 18.51 20.39
CA PRO A 292 12.01 18.53 19.13
C PRO A 292 12.98 17.36 18.95
N ALA A 293 13.62 16.87 20.02
CA ALA A 293 14.53 15.74 19.94
C ALA A 293 13.75 14.43 19.67
N LEU A 294 12.55 14.29 20.27
CA LEU A 294 11.66 13.18 20.02
C LEU A 294 11.09 13.23 18.59
N THR A 295 10.73 14.43 18.11
CA THR A 295 10.33 14.68 16.72
C THR A 295 11.40 14.20 15.73
N ALA A 296 12.64 14.64 15.91
CA ALA A 296 13.75 14.23 15.05
C ALA A 296 13.98 12.72 15.04
N LYS A 297 13.82 12.06 16.19
CA LYS A 297 13.97 10.62 16.33
C LYS A 297 12.85 9.84 15.64
N ILE A 298 11.61 10.32 15.72
CA ILE A 298 10.47 9.71 15.00
C ILE A 298 10.67 9.84 13.50
N GLN A 299 11.08 11.03 13.02
CA GLN A 299 11.40 11.25 11.61
C GLN A 299 12.54 10.33 11.14
N GLU A 300 13.61 10.17 11.92
CA GLU A 300 14.69 9.23 11.63
C GLU A 300 14.17 7.79 11.51
N TYR A 301 13.34 7.34 12.46
CA TYR A 301 12.77 6.00 12.41
C TYR A 301 11.86 5.82 11.19
N ALA A 302 11.06 6.82 10.82
CA ALA A 302 10.21 6.79 9.63
C ALA A 302 11.05 6.60 8.35
N LEU A 303 12.12 7.39 8.19
CA LEU A 303 13.04 7.29 7.05
C LEU A 303 13.74 5.93 6.99
N ARG A 304 14.22 5.43 8.14
CA ARG A 304 14.87 4.12 8.25
C ARG A 304 13.91 2.98 7.95
N ALA A 305 12.68 3.06 8.46
CA ALA A 305 11.64 2.06 8.21
C ALA A 305 11.26 1.99 6.73
N PHE A 306 11.09 3.14 6.10
CA PHE A 306 10.78 3.22 4.68
C PHE A 306 11.92 2.66 3.81
N ARG A 307 13.16 2.94 4.17
CA ARG A 307 14.33 2.35 3.50
C ARG A 307 14.43 0.84 3.73
N ALA A 308 14.11 0.35 4.94
CA ALA A 308 14.20 -1.07 5.28
C ALA A 308 13.24 -1.95 4.46
N ILE A 309 12.08 -1.41 4.08
CA ILE A 309 11.13 -2.12 3.21
C ILE A 309 11.41 -1.96 1.71
N ASP A 310 12.51 -1.29 1.33
CA ASP A 310 12.77 -0.87 -0.06
C ASP A 310 11.67 0.04 -0.61
N GLY A 311 11.23 1.00 0.21
CA GLY A 311 10.15 1.94 -0.11
C GLY A 311 10.56 2.99 -1.13
N ARG A 312 9.62 3.36 -2.00
CA ARG A 312 9.73 4.47 -2.95
C ARG A 312 8.40 5.22 -3.07
N GLY A 313 8.44 6.46 -3.55
CA GLY A 313 7.26 7.30 -3.64
C GLY A 313 6.92 7.90 -2.28
N THR A 314 5.76 7.60 -1.73
CA THR A 314 5.34 8.10 -0.42
C THR A 314 4.72 7.01 0.44
N ALA A 315 4.84 7.17 1.76
CA ALA A 315 4.12 6.37 2.75
C ALA A 315 3.82 7.24 3.98
N ARG A 316 2.87 6.82 4.83
CA ARG A 316 2.70 7.34 6.17
C ARG A 316 3.10 6.26 7.18
N VAL A 317 3.99 6.61 8.06
CA VAL A 317 4.48 5.75 9.13
C VAL A 317 3.82 6.19 10.43
N ASP A 318 3.09 5.30 11.05
CA ASP A 318 2.27 5.56 12.24
C ASP A 318 2.97 5.00 13.46
N PHE A 319 3.13 5.83 14.49
CA PHE A 319 3.84 5.51 15.74
C PHE A 319 2.90 5.60 16.94
N LEU A 320 3.21 4.80 17.96
CA LEU A 320 2.70 4.99 19.31
C LEU A 320 3.84 5.53 20.17
N VAL A 321 3.58 6.62 20.88
CA VAL A 321 4.61 7.39 21.58
C VAL A 321 4.16 7.66 23.02
N LYS A 322 5.07 7.51 23.98
CA LYS A 322 4.92 8.05 25.34
C LYS A 322 5.89 9.22 25.53
N PRO A 323 5.46 10.45 25.24
CA PRO A 323 6.36 11.60 25.24
C PRO A 323 7.10 11.80 26.55
N GLU A 324 6.41 11.66 27.68
CA GLU A 324 6.97 11.80 29.03
C GLU A 324 8.14 10.85 29.33
N LYS A 325 8.17 9.67 28.64
CA LYS A 325 9.19 8.63 28.82
C LYS A 325 10.19 8.57 27.67
N GLY A 326 9.94 9.31 26.58
CA GLY A 326 10.72 9.22 25.37
C GLY A 326 10.63 7.86 24.68
N GLU A 327 9.57 7.08 24.96
CA GLU A 327 9.35 5.75 24.36
C GLU A 327 8.61 5.90 23.03
N ILE A 328 9.11 5.24 21.98
CA ILE A 328 8.57 5.27 20.61
C ILE A 328 8.44 3.82 20.13
N TRP A 329 7.31 3.48 19.53
CA TRP A 329 7.11 2.21 18.81
C TRP A 329 6.48 2.49 17.45
N LEU A 330 7.06 1.94 16.39
CA LEU A 330 6.43 1.93 15.08
C LEU A 330 5.27 0.94 15.11
N ASN A 331 4.08 1.41 14.74
CA ASN A 331 2.86 0.62 14.70
C ASN A 331 2.66 -0.01 13.32
N GLU A 332 2.59 0.81 12.27
CA GLU A 332 2.38 0.35 10.89
C GLU A 332 2.95 1.33 9.84
N ILE A 333 3.09 0.85 8.60
CA ILE A 333 3.53 1.62 7.44
C ILE A 333 2.42 1.54 6.38
N ASN A 334 1.83 2.68 6.03
CA ASN A 334 0.78 2.80 5.04
C ASN A 334 1.37 3.28 3.71
N THR A 335 1.50 2.37 2.73
CA THR A 335 2.15 2.66 1.43
C THR A 335 1.25 3.46 0.48
N MET A 336 -0.03 3.55 0.78
CA MET A 336 -1.01 4.42 0.13
C MET A 336 -1.82 5.14 1.22
N PRO A 337 -1.28 6.19 1.85
CA PRO A 337 -1.98 6.87 2.92
C PRO A 337 -3.24 7.56 2.40
N GLY A 338 -4.29 7.62 3.22
CA GLY A 338 -5.51 8.33 2.90
C GLY A 338 -5.22 9.76 2.45
N SER A 339 -5.81 10.18 1.32
CA SER A 339 -5.53 11.49 0.71
C SER A 339 -4.04 11.78 0.48
N LEU A 340 -3.21 10.76 0.26
CA LEU A 340 -1.74 10.84 0.13
C LEU A 340 -1.05 11.62 1.27
N ALA A 341 -1.72 11.76 2.41
CA ALA A 341 -1.28 12.64 3.51
C ALA A 341 -0.98 14.07 3.02
N PHE A 342 -1.73 14.60 2.05
CA PHE A 342 -1.54 15.96 1.50
C PHE A 342 -1.42 17.03 2.58
N TYR A 343 -2.16 16.89 3.66
CA TYR A 343 -2.16 17.81 4.79
C TYR A 343 -0.79 17.89 5.50
N LEU A 344 -0.07 16.76 5.61
CA LEU A 344 1.29 16.74 6.18
C LEU A 344 2.31 17.38 5.24
N TRP A 345 2.17 17.13 3.95
CA TRP A 345 3.06 17.69 2.95
C TRP A 345 2.84 19.19 2.75
N GLN A 346 1.59 19.66 2.80
CA GLN A 346 1.26 21.08 2.74
C GLN A 346 1.88 21.86 3.91
N GLU A 347 1.79 21.34 5.13
CA GLU A 347 2.45 21.92 6.30
C GLU A 347 4.00 21.78 6.25
N SER A 348 4.49 20.87 5.42
CA SER A 348 5.93 20.72 5.12
C SER A 348 6.39 21.54 3.91
N GLY A 349 5.53 22.40 3.35
CA GLY A 349 5.85 23.32 2.25
C GLY A 349 5.73 22.69 0.85
N ILE A 350 5.10 21.51 0.69
CA ILE A 350 4.89 20.83 -0.59
C ILE A 350 3.39 20.85 -0.91
N SER A 351 3.01 21.54 -1.98
CA SER A 351 1.61 21.56 -2.44
C SER A 351 1.17 20.19 -2.99
N ALA A 352 -0.16 19.94 -3.04
CA ALA A 352 -0.70 18.71 -3.59
C ALA A 352 -0.27 18.49 -5.06
N ALA A 353 -0.25 19.53 -5.87
CA ALA A 353 0.19 19.44 -7.27
C ALA A 353 1.67 19.10 -7.38
N GLU A 354 2.51 19.70 -6.54
CA GLU A 354 3.93 19.40 -6.50
C GLU A 354 4.22 17.99 -6.00
N LEU A 355 3.51 17.52 -4.97
CA LEU A 355 3.64 16.14 -4.48
C LEU A 355 3.32 15.14 -5.58
N VAL A 356 2.17 15.31 -6.26
CA VAL A 356 1.75 14.43 -7.36
C VAL A 356 2.78 14.44 -8.49
N HIS A 357 3.32 15.63 -8.83
CA HIS A 357 4.38 15.76 -9.83
C HIS A 357 5.65 15.00 -9.43
N GLN A 358 6.14 15.19 -8.19
CA GLN A 358 7.33 14.48 -7.68
C GLN A 358 7.14 12.96 -7.69
N LEU A 359 5.95 12.48 -7.32
CA LEU A 359 5.62 11.05 -7.32
C LEU A 359 5.66 10.45 -8.75
N ILE A 360 5.22 11.19 -9.77
CA ILE A 360 5.32 10.77 -11.17
C ILE A 360 6.80 10.70 -11.61
N LEU A 361 7.63 11.66 -11.19
CA LEU A 361 9.07 11.63 -11.50
C LEU A 361 9.74 10.41 -10.87
N LEU A 362 9.50 10.16 -9.57
CA LEU A 362 10.02 8.99 -8.87
C LEU A 362 9.59 7.67 -9.52
N ALA A 363 8.35 7.58 -10.01
CA ALA A 363 7.87 6.40 -10.73
C ALA A 363 8.66 6.15 -12.03
N ARG A 364 8.94 7.21 -12.79
CA ARG A 364 9.73 7.13 -14.03
C ARG A 364 11.19 6.78 -13.76
N GLU A 365 11.79 7.36 -12.73
CA GLU A 365 13.17 7.03 -12.32
C GLU A 365 13.30 5.56 -11.92
N ALA A 366 12.38 5.07 -11.08
CA ALA A 366 12.37 3.67 -10.67
C ALA A 366 12.19 2.71 -11.86
N HIS A 367 11.33 3.05 -12.82
CA HIS A 367 11.17 2.26 -14.03
C HIS A 367 12.41 2.31 -14.92
N ALA A 368 13.04 3.47 -15.07
CA ALA A 368 14.29 3.61 -15.83
C ALA A 368 15.43 2.80 -15.18
N GLU A 369 15.50 2.77 -13.84
CA GLU A 369 16.48 1.96 -13.11
C GLU A 369 16.24 0.46 -13.32
N LYS A 370 14.99 0.01 -13.19
CA LYS A 370 14.60 -1.37 -13.49
C LYS A 370 15.04 -1.81 -14.89
N ARG A 371 14.89 -0.95 -15.89
CA ARG A 371 15.27 -1.25 -17.29
C ARG A 371 16.77 -1.38 -17.53
N ARG A 372 17.62 -1.08 -16.55
CA ARG A 372 19.07 -1.40 -16.59
C ARG A 372 19.33 -2.87 -16.27
N THR A 373 18.36 -3.56 -15.67
CA THR A 373 18.45 -4.99 -15.38
C THR A 373 18.22 -5.79 -16.66
N SER A 374 19.11 -6.76 -16.96
CA SER A 374 18.91 -7.67 -18.08
C SER A 374 17.95 -8.77 -17.68
N PHE A 375 16.87 -8.91 -18.43
CA PHE A 375 15.89 -10.00 -18.30
C PHE A 375 16.12 -11.12 -19.33
N ASP A 376 17.14 -10.98 -20.20
CA ASP A 376 17.46 -11.94 -21.24
C ASP A 376 18.83 -12.58 -20.96
N TYR A 377 18.83 -13.88 -21.02
CA TYR A 377 20.05 -14.69 -20.93
C TYR A 377 19.96 -15.82 -21.96
N GLN A 378 20.76 -15.71 -23.02
CA GLN A 378 20.78 -16.70 -24.08
C GLN A 378 21.39 -18.01 -23.59
N THR A 379 20.64 -19.09 -23.71
CA THR A 379 21.09 -20.44 -23.34
C THR A 379 20.75 -21.42 -24.46
N ASP A 380 21.60 -22.44 -24.63
CA ASP A 380 21.36 -23.56 -25.56
C ASP A 380 20.50 -24.68 -24.93
N LEU A 381 19.91 -24.44 -23.76
CA LEU A 381 19.18 -25.46 -22.98
C LEU A 381 18.06 -26.11 -23.77
N ILE A 382 17.30 -25.32 -24.55
CA ILE A 382 16.18 -25.84 -25.36
C ILE A 382 16.74 -26.73 -26.49
N ALA A 383 17.78 -26.30 -27.18
CA ALA A 383 18.43 -27.09 -28.23
C ALA A 383 19.03 -28.39 -27.66
N LEU A 384 19.69 -28.33 -26.53
CA LEU A 384 20.23 -29.49 -25.83
C LEU A 384 19.11 -30.45 -25.36
N ALA A 385 18.00 -29.93 -24.85
CA ALA A 385 16.84 -30.75 -24.45
C ALA A 385 16.18 -31.43 -25.67
N ALA A 386 16.06 -30.73 -26.79
CA ALA A 386 15.53 -31.29 -28.04
C ALA A 386 16.41 -32.39 -28.60
N MET A 387 17.75 -32.24 -28.53
CA MET A 387 18.70 -33.25 -29.00
C MET A 387 18.74 -34.51 -28.08
N ARG A 388 18.64 -34.35 -26.78
CA ARG A 388 18.81 -35.43 -25.78
C ARG A 388 17.51 -36.02 -25.25
N GLY A 389 16.37 -35.44 -25.60
CA GLY A 389 15.08 -35.71 -25.00
C GLY A 389 15.02 -35.19 -23.53
N LEU A 390 13.80 -34.91 -23.03
CA LEU A 390 13.58 -34.38 -21.67
C LEU A 390 14.11 -35.31 -20.53
N LYS A 391 14.38 -36.59 -20.82
CA LYS A 391 14.97 -37.54 -19.85
C LYS A 391 16.47 -37.31 -19.60
N GLY A 392 17.18 -36.57 -20.45
CA GLY A 392 18.63 -36.32 -20.34
C GLY A 392 19.04 -35.19 -19.42
N VAL A 393 18.10 -34.40 -18.90
CA VAL A 393 18.38 -33.22 -18.06
C VAL A 393 18.60 -33.55 -16.57
N LYS A 394 18.28 -34.77 -16.14
CA LYS A 394 18.58 -35.23 -14.79
C LYS A 394 20.05 -35.72 -14.70
N GLY A 395 21.00 -34.79 -14.49
CA GLY A 395 22.36 -35.26 -14.18
C GLY A 395 23.55 -34.39 -14.49
N ALA A 396 23.37 -33.10 -14.85
CA ALA A 396 24.52 -32.18 -14.89
C ALA A 396 24.92 -31.79 -13.44
N LYS A 397 25.67 -32.67 -12.76
CA LYS A 397 26.47 -32.25 -11.61
C LYS A 397 27.50 -31.26 -12.13
N GLY A 398 27.41 -30.01 -11.67
CA GLY A 398 28.36 -28.96 -12.01
C GLY A 398 29.80 -29.38 -11.66
N GLY A 399 30.59 -29.60 -12.71
CA GLY A 399 32.04 -29.57 -12.59
C GLY A 399 32.50 -28.12 -12.50
N VAL A 400 32.81 -27.65 -11.29
CA VAL A 400 33.55 -26.41 -11.10
C VAL A 400 34.98 -26.68 -11.57
N GLU A 401 35.31 -26.27 -12.78
CA GLU A 401 36.68 -26.21 -13.26
C GLU A 401 37.40 -25.07 -12.54
N LYS A 402 38.32 -25.42 -11.68
CA LYS A 402 39.23 -24.49 -11.00
C LYS A 402 40.09 -23.82 -12.08
N ALA A 403 39.84 -22.55 -12.40
CA ALA A 403 40.84 -21.74 -13.08
C ALA A 403 42.07 -21.59 -12.15
N ARG A 404 43.16 -22.14 -12.57
CA ARG A 404 44.52 -21.91 -12.02
C ARG A 404 45.17 -20.77 -12.79
N ALA A 405 45.85 -19.93 -12.01
CA ALA A 405 46.78 -18.85 -12.33
C ALA A 405 46.20 -17.52 -12.77
#